data_477ba11d08ed506482e0fd802016938f
#
_entry.id   477ba11d08ed506482e0fd802016938f
#
_cell.length_a   1.000
_cell.length_b   1.000
_cell.length_c   1.000
_cell.angle_alpha   90.00
_cell.angle_beta   90.00
_cell.angle_gamma   90.00
#
_symmetry.space_group_name_H-M   'P 1'
#
loop_
_entity.id
_entity.type
_entity.pdbx_description
1 polymer ?
#
loop_
_entity_poly.entity_id
_entity_poly.type
_entity_poly.pdbx_seq_one_letter_code
_entity_poly.pdbx_strand_id
1 'polypeptide(L)'
;MAKKKVLLTGIDPKLIDSSLANTTGWDGNRIQAEVQDAIKRLMDLGYEVHTCVFDFGETAESVVSDTLSREKFDCIMIGGGIRIIPQHTLLFEKIINTIHHKAPSSSKICFNTNPSDTVEAVLRWM
;
A
#
# COMPACT_ATOMS: atom_id res chain seq x y z
N MET A 1 -0.74 0.02 26.24
CA MET A 1 -0.44 1.03 25.22
C MET A 1 -1.10 0.66 23.90
N ALA A 2 -1.52 1.65 23.15
CA ALA A 2 -2.13 1.40 21.85
C ALA A 2 -1.09 0.83 20.89
N LYS A 3 -1.53 -0.11 20.05
CA LYS A 3 -0.67 -0.66 18.99
C LYS A 3 -0.40 0.42 17.95
N LYS A 4 0.78 0.37 17.34
CA LYS A 4 1.07 1.20 16.19
C LYS A 4 0.28 0.69 14.99
N LYS A 5 -0.21 1.61 14.18
CA LYS A 5 -1.08 1.31 13.05
C LYS A 5 -0.33 1.42 11.74
N VAL A 6 -0.45 0.38 10.93
CA VAL A 6 0.18 0.31 9.62
C VAL A 6 -0.92 0.21 8.56
N LEU A 7 -0.80 1.02 7.52
CA LEU A 7 -1.68 0.95 6.36
C LEU A 7 -0.89 0.41 5.16
N LEU A 8 -1.38 -0.66 4.57
CA LEU A 8 -0.81 -1.21 3.34
C LEU A 8 -1.68 -0.78 2.16
N THR A 9 -1.12 -0.05 1.23
CA THR A 9 -1.87 0.45 0.07
C THR A 9 -1.31 -0.12 -1.23
N GLY A 10 -2.16 -0.23 -2.22
CA GLY A 10 -1.75 -0.68 -3.55
C GLY A 10 -2.95 -0.88 -4.48
N ILE A 11 -2.64 -1.28 -5.70
CA ILE A 11 -3.67 -1.63 -6.68
C ILE A 11 -4.40 -2.88 -6.19
N ASP A 12 -5.72 -2.88 -6.35
CA ASP A 12 -6.53 -4.05 -6.04
C ASP A 12 -6.03 -5.24 -6.87
N PRO A 13 -5.60 -6.34 -6.22
CA PRO A 13 -5.09 -7.50 -6.96
C PRO A 13 -6.07 -8.09 -7.99
N LYS A 14 -7.37 -7.88 -7.79
CA LYS A 14 -8.40 -8.33 -8.74
C LYS A 14 -8.32 -7.61 -10.09
N LEU A 15 -7.67 -6.45 -10.14
CA LEU A 15 -7.53 -5.65 -11.35
C LEU A 15 -6.25 -5.97 -12.13
N ILE A 16 -5.41 -6.87 -11.62
CA ILE A 16 -4.17 -7.26 -12.28
C ILE A 16 -4.50 -8.28 -13.37
N ASP A 17 -4.45 -7.84 -14.63
CA ASP A 17 -4.69 -8.73 -15.77
C ASP A 17 -3.38 -9.42 -16.22
N SER A 18 -3.47 -10.25 -17.24
CA SER A 18 -2.32 -10.99 -17.75
C SER A 18 -1.23 -10.09 -18.30
N SER A 19 -1.59 -8.94 -18.86
CA SER A 19 -0.62 -7.96 -19.37
C SER A 19 0.22 -7.40 -18.23
N LEU A 20 -0.42 -6.98 -17.13
CA LEU A 20 0.30 -6.48 -15.96
C LEU A 20 1.11 -7.58 -15.29
N ALA A 21 0.55 -8.78 -15.20
CA ALA A 21 1.28 -9.92 -14.63
C ALA A 21 2.54 -10.22 -15.43
N ASN A 22 2.48 -10.16 -16.75
CA ASN A 22 3.64 -10.38 -17.61
C ASN A 22 4.68 -9.26 -17.46
N THR A 23 4.23 -8.02 -17.29
CA THR A 23 5.13 -6.87 -17.14
C THR A 23 5.86 -6.91 -15.80
N THR A 24 5.17 -7.24 -14.71
CA THR A 24 5.73 -7.19 -13.36
C THR A 24 6.29 -8.52 -12.88
N GLY A 25 5.88 -9.63 -13.49
CA GLY A 25 6.18 -10.96 -12.98
C GLY A 25 5.26 -11.39 -11.83
N TRP A 26 4.24 -10.60 -11.50
CA TRP A 26 3.34 -10.86 -10.38
C TRP A 26 1.89 -10.87 -10.81
N ASP A 27 1.22 -12.01 -10.70
CA ASP A 27 -0.22 -12.10 -10.93
C ASP A 27 -1.00 -11.71 -9.66
N GLY A 28 -2.30 -11.47 -9.82
CA GLY A 28 -3.14 -11.03 -8.72
C GLY A 28 -3.21 -12.01 -7.55
N ASN A 29 -3.22 -13.33 -7.84
CA ASN A 29 -3.27 -14.34 -6.79
C ASN A 29 -2.00 -14.37 -5.95
N ARG A 30 -0.84 -14.24 -6.60
CA ARG A 30 0.43 -14.19 -5.88
C ARG A 30 0.55 -12.92 -5.04
N ILE A 31 0.12 -11.79 -5.60
CA ILE A 31 0.10 -10.52 -4.85
C ILE A 31 -0.78 -10.67 -3.62
N GLN A 32 -1.98 -11.21 -3.78
CA GLN A 32 -2.91 -11.39 -2.67
C GLN A 32 -2.32 -12.28 -1.58
N ALA A 33 -1.67 -13.38 -1.97
CA ALA A 33 -1.05 -14.29 -1.01
C ALA A 33 0.07 -13.60 -0.21
N GLU A 34 0.90 -12.79 -0.87
CA GLU A 34 1.98 -12.06 -0.20
C GLU A 34 1.44 -10.97 0.72
N VAL A 35 0.35 -10.30 0.32
CA VAL A 35 -0.30 -9.30 1.18
C VAL A 35 -0.83 -9.97 2.44
N GLN A 36 -1.51 -11.11 2.33
CA GLN A 36 -2.02 -11.83 3.49
C GLN A 36 -0.90 -12.29 4.41
N ASP A 37 0.21 -12.77 3.86
CA ASP A 37 1.38 -13.14 4.65
C ASP A 37 1.96 -11.94 5.38
N ALA A 38 2.08 -10.80 4.71
CA ALA A 38 2.60 -9.58 5.32
C ALA A 38 1.71 -9.10 6.46
N ILE A 39 0.39 -9.15 6.27
CA ILE A 39 -0.57 -8.77 7.33
C ILE A 39 -0.36 -9.65 8.56
N LYS A 40 -0.30 -10.95 8.37
CA LYS A 40 -0.11 -11.90 9.47
C LYS A 40 1.21 -11.65 10.21
N ARG A 41 2.29 -11.48 9.47
CA ARG A 41 3.62 -11.25 10.06
C ARG A 41 3.66 -9.96 10.86
N LEU A 42 3.06 -8.89 10.33
CA LEU A 42 3.02 -7.60 11.04
C LEU A 42 2.14 -7.68 12.28
N MET A 43 1.01 -8.37 12.20
CA MET A 43 0.15 -8.59 13.38
C MET A 43 0.87 -9.40 14.46
N ASP A 44 1.60 -10.42 14.05
CA ASP A 44 2.40 -11.22 14.99
C ASP A 44 3.48 -10.39 15.68
N LEU A 45 3.97 -9.33 15.02
CA LEU A 45 4.93 -8.39 15.59
C LEU A 45 4.27 -7.31 16.47
N GLY A 46 2.96 -7.32 16.59
CA GLY A 46 2.24 -6.42 17.48
C GLY A 46 1.64 -5.19 16.83
N TYR A 47 1.63 -5.10 15.49
CA TYR A 47 1.03 -3.96 14.78
C TYR A 47 -0.45 -4.20 14.51
N GLU A 48 -1.22 -3.10 14.48
CA GLU A 48 -2.57 -3.11 13.93
C GLU A 48 -2.45 -2.80 12.44
N VAL A 49 -2.95 -3.68 11.58
CA VAL A 49 -2.75 -3.58 10.13
C VAL A 49 -4.08 -3.36 9.42
N HIS A 50 -4.10 -2.35 8.57
CA HIS A 50 -5.23 -2.04 7.70
C HIS A 50 -4.77 -2.09 6.25
N THR A 51 -5.69 -2.34 5.34
CA THR A 51 -5.39 -2.31 3.90
C THR A 51 -6.27 -1.29 3.20
N CYS A 52 -5.73 -0.71 2.15
CA CYS A 52 -6.47 0.20 1.29
C CYS A 52 -6.07 -0.11 -0.16
N VAL A 53 -6.94 -0.83 -0.86
CA VAL A 53 -6.71 -1.14 -2.27
C VAL A 53 -7.53 -0.17 -3.13
N PHE A 54 -7.01 0.17 -4.29
CA PHE A 54 -7.65 1.16 -5.16
C PHE A 54 -7.54 0.75 -6.63
N ASP A 55 -8.29 1.44 -7.47
CA ASP A 55 -8.29 1.23 -8.91
C ASP A 55 -7.17 2.03 -9.61
N PHE A 56 -7.23 2.13 -10.92
CA PHE A 56 -6.19 2.78 -11.71
C PHE A 56 -6.38 4.29 -11.83
N GLY A 57 -7.21 4.91 -11.00
CA GLY A 57 -7.31 6.35 -10.90
C GLY A 57 -8.72 6.93 -10.83
N GLU A 58 -9.75 6.16 -11.17
CA GLU A 58 -11.13 6.67 -11.18
C GLU A 58 -11.59 7.05 -9.77
N THR A 59 -11.31 6.19 -8.79
CA THR A 59 -11.71 6.44 -7.39
C THR A 59 -10.56 6.41 -6.41
N ALA A 60 -9.34 6.18 -6.87
CA ALA A 60 -8.18 5.97 -6.01
C ALA A 60 -7.95 7.09 -5.00
N GLU A 61 -8.01 8.36 -5.44
CA GLU A 61 -7.82 9.50 -4.54
C GLU A 61 -8.87 9.53 -3.43
N SER A 62 -10.14 9.34 -3.79
CA SER A 62 -11.21 9.40 -2.79
C SER A 62 -11.13 8.24 -1.80
N VAL A 63 -10.77 7.05 -2.26
CA VAL A 63 -10.62 5.88 -1.39
C VAL A 63 -9.50 6.10 -0.38
N VAL A 64 -8.35 6.59 -0.82
CA VAL A 64 -7.23 6.89 0.07
C VAL A 64 -7.58 8.02 1.03
N SER A 65 -8.17 9.09 0.52
CA SER A 65 -8.58 10.24 1.32
C SER A 65 -9.57 9.83 2.43
N ASP A 66 -10.56 9.01 2.09
CA ASP A 66 -11.53 8.52 3.06
C ASP A 66 -10.87 7.68 4.14
N THR A 67 -9.98 6.78 3.75
CA THR A 67 -9.25 5.93 4.70
C THR A 67 -8.45 6.77 5.69
N LEU A 68 -7.73 7.78 5.19
CA LEU A 68 -6.90 8.65 6.04
C LEU A 68 -7.72 9.61 6.88
N SER A 69 -8.95 9.89 6.48
CA SER A 69 -9.86 10.74 7.27
C SER A 69 -10.47 9.99 8.45
N ARG A 70 -10.60 8.67 8.35
CA ARG A 70 -11.20 7.85 9.42
C ARG A 70 -10.22 7.48 10.50
N GLU A 71 -8.94 7.26 10.16
CA GLU A 71 -7.92 6.84 11.10
C GLU A 71 -6.58 7.46 10.78
N LYS A 72 -5.74 7.55 11.82
CA LYS A 72 -4.36 8.00 11.68
C LYS A 72 -3.45 6.79 11.73
N PHE A 73 -2.49 6.73 10.82
CA PHE A 73 -1.56 5.61 10.72
C PHE A 73 -0.14 6.07 11.05
N ASP A 74 0.61 5.21 11.71
CA ASP A 74 2.01 5.49 12.03
C ASP A 74 2.91 5.23 10.83
N CYS A 75 2.54 4.29 9.99
CA CYS A 75 3.28 3.95 8.77
C CYS A 75 2.30 3.66 7.63
N ILE A 76 2.58 4.21 6.47
CA ILE A 76 1.79 4.01 5.26
C ILE A 76 2.72 3.44 4.19
N MET A 77 2.48 2.20 3.78
CA MET A 77 3.25 1.54 2.74
C MET A 77 2.51 1.66 1.41
N ILE A 78 3.22 2.07 0.38
CA ILE A 78 2.66 2.19 -0.98
C ILE A 78 3.27 1.09 -1.85
N GLY A 79 2.42 0.27 -2.43
CA GLY A 79 2.85 -0.85 -3.26
C GLY A 79 3.59 -0.41 -4.51
N GLY A 80 4.55 -1.24 -4.93
CA GLY A 80 5.43 -0.93 -6.05
C GLY A 80 4.74 -0.86 -7.41
N GLY A 81 3.58 -1.50 -7.55
CA GLY A 81 2.90 -1.56 -8.84
C GLY A 81 2.56 -0.21 -9.46
N ILE A 82 2.24 0.80 -8.64
CA ILE A 82 1.97 2.13 -9.16
C ILE A 82 3.22 2.99 -9.31
N ARG A 83 4.33 2.55 -8.73
CA ARG A 83 5.59 3.30 -8.74
C ARG A 83 6.52 2.87 -9.86
N ILE A 84 6.57 1.56 -10.14
CA ILE A 84 7.52 1.01 -11.10
C ILE A 84 6.96 0.94 -12.53
N ILE A 85 5.66 1.08 -12.72
CA ILE A 85 5.04 1.05 -14.04
C ILE A 85 4.89 2.49 -14.55
N PRO A 86 5.59 2.88 -15.63
CA PRO A 86 5.59 4.28 -16.09
C PRO A 86 4.20 4.85 -16.38
N GLN A 87 3.28 4.03 -16.86
CA GLN A 87 1.91 4.46 -17.16
C GLN A 87 1.14 4.89 -15.90
N HIS A 88 1.61 4.50 -14.72
CA HIS A 88 0.95 4.83 -13.46
C HIS A 88 1.63 5.97 -12.69
N THR A 89 2.53 6.71 -13.34
CA THR A 89 3.23 7.82 -12.68
C THR A 89 2.26 8.87 -12.13
N LEU A 90 1.26 9.26 -12.93
CA LEU A 90 0.27 10.24 -12.48
C LEU A 90 -0.54 9.72 -11.30
N LEU A 91 -0.93 8.46 -11.34
CA LEU A 91 -1.63 7.82 -10.22
C LEU A 91 -0.77 7.85 -8.96
N PHE A 92 0.50 7.52 -9.09
CA PHE A 92 1.45 7.56 -7.97
C PHE A 92 1.54 8.96 -7.37
N GLU A 93 1.66 9.99 -8.22
CA GLU A 93 1.69 11.38 -7.74
C GLU A 93 0.42 11.74 -6.97
N LYS A 94 -0.74 11.36 -7.48
CA LYS A 94 -2.02 11.62 -6.82
C LYS A 94 -2.09 10.97 -5.45
N ILE A 95 -1.66 9.72 -5.34
CA ILE A 95 -1.66 9.00 -4.06
C ILE A 95 -0.69 9.63 -3.08
N ILE A 96 0.52 9.94 -3.50
CA ILE A 96 1.52 10.59 -2.64
C ILE A 96 1.00 11.94 -2.13
N ASN A 97 0.43 12.74 -3.02
CA ASN A 97 -0.05 14.07 -2.62
C ASN A 97 -1.28 13.99 -1.72
N THR A 98 -2.14 13.00 -1.92
CA THR A 98 -3.27 12.77 -1.02
C THR A 98 -2.76 12.39 0.38
N ILE A 99 -1.79 11.52 0.46
CA ILE A 99 -1.20 11.11 1.75
C ILE A 99 -0.51 12.30 2.41
N HIS A 100 0.27 13.06 1.65
CA HIS A 100 0.97 14.23 2.16
C HIS A 100 0.00 15.26 2.76
N HIS A 101 -1.15 15.43 2.12
CA HIS A 101 -2.17 16.39 2.55
C HIS A 101 -2.97 15.89 3.76
N LYS A 102 -3.31 14.61 3.79
CA LYS A 102 -4.27 14.05 4.77
C LYS A 102 -3.62 13.40 5.98
N ALA A 103 -2.45 12.79 5.82
CA ALA A 103 -1.80 12.08 6.92
C ALA A 103 -1.09 13.07 7.85
N PRO A 104 -1.01 12.74 9.16
CA PRO A 104 -0.20 13.54 10.08
C PRO A 104 1.26 13.57 9.63
N SER A 105 1.95 14.67 9.92
CA SER A 105 3.37 14.80 9.57
C SER A 105 4.25 13.74 10.25
N SER A 106 3.76 13.15 11.34
CA SER A 106 4.47 12.07 12.04
C SER A 106 4.37 10.71 11.35
N SER A 107 3.45 10.55 10.40
CA SER A 107 3.32 9.29 9.67
C SER A 107 4.54 9.06 8.78
N LYS A 108 5.05 7.83 8.83
CA LYS A 108 6.13 7.43 7.91
C LYS A 108 5.54 6.89 6.63
N ILE A 109 6.18 7.19 5.51
CA ILE A 109 5.80 6.63 4.20
C ILE A 109 6.90 5.69 3.77
N CYS A 110 6.55 4.48 3.35
CA CYS A 110 7.53 3.52 2.87
C CYS A 110 7.06 2.83 1.60
N PHE A 111 7.98 2.19 0.93
CA PHE A 111 7.74 1.54 -0.35
C PHE A 111 8.32 0.13 -0.32
N ASN A 112 7.53 -0.85 -0.78
CA ASN A 112 8.11 -2.14 -1.06
C ASN A 112 8.74 -2.11 -2.47
N THR A 113 9.61 -3.05 -2.77
CA THR A 113 10.16 -3.20 -4.12
C THR A 113 9.38 -4.25 -4.91
N ASN A 114 8.72 -5.15 -4.20
CA ASN A 114 7.80 -6.14 -4.74
C ASN A 114 6.90 -6.60 -3.57
N PRO A 115 5.83 -7.38 -3.84
CA PRO A 115 4.92 -7.78 -2.76
C PRO A 115 5.55 -8.58 -1.63
N SER A 116 6.67 -9.26 -1.86
CA SER A 116 7.26 -10.13 -0.84
C SER A 116 8.15 -9.40 0.18
N ASP A 117 8.52 -8.14 -0.05
CA ASP A 117 9.35 -7.39 0.90
C ASP A 117 8.57 -6.29 1.67
N THR A 118 7.25 -6.44 1.73
CA THR A 118 6.37 -5.47 2.41
C THR A 118 6.70 -5.31 3.89
N VAL A 119 6.93 -6.41 4.61
CA VAL A 119 7.26 -6.35 6.04
C VAL A 119 8.56 -5.60 6.26
N GLU A 120 9.57 -5.90 5.46
CA GLU A 120 10.88 -5.24 5.55
C GLU A 120 10.76 -3.74 5.28
N ALA A 121 9.90 -3.35 4.32
CA ALA A 121 9.65 -1.94 4.03
C ALA A 121 9.09 -1.21 5.25
N VAL A 122 8.09 -1.80 5.92
CA VAL A 122 7.49 -1.21 7.11
C VAL A 122 8.52 -1.13 8.24
N LEU A 123 9.27 -2.21 8.47
CA LEU A 123 10.20 -2.27 9.60
C LEU A 123 11.38 -1.32 9.47
N ARG A 124 11.70 -0.87 8.25
CA ARG A 124 12.76 0.13 8.07
C ARG A 124 12.45 1.44 8.80
N TRP A 125 11.18 1.77 8.95
CA TRP A 125 10.75 3.06 9.51
C TRP A 125 10.06 2.95 10.85
N MET A 126 9.71 1.75 11.26
CA MET A 126 9.06 1.48 12.55
C MET A 126 10.05 0.90 13.55
#